data_e58fac6fd69f91aa082a45fb5165c1e0
#
_entry.id   e58fac6fd69f91aa082a45fb5165c1e0
#
_cell.length_a   1.000
_cell.length_b   1.000
_cell.length_c   1.000
_cell.angle_alpha   90.00
_cell.angle_beta   90.00
_cell.angle_gamma   90.00
#
_symmetry.space_group_name_H-M   'P 1'
#
loop_
_entity.id
_entity.type
_entity.pdbx_description
1 polymer ?
#
loop_
_entity_poly.entity_id
_entity_poly.type
_entity_poly.pdbx_seq_one_letter_code
_entity_poly.pdbx_strand_id
1 'polypeptide(L)'
;MSPGTPQPDPRHRRPEGVTDTTVEALGALSKALETAERARGALYDFHQLTGSADLALDDAVRLLRAAGHGRRADQVEREILGRNVIPGHWTFQIVEEYNATYYDVFRAVEREIRQELAEGRDHLHEAEMKAARRTQGHPDHTAG
;
A
#
# COMPACT_ATOMS: atom_id res chain seq x y z
N MET A 1 -5.58 11.12 -45.23
CA MET A 1 -6.03 10.33 -44.08
C MET A 1 -5.55 11.01 -42.81
N SER A 2 -6.46 11.37 -41.93
CA SER A 2 -6.06 11.83 -40.63
C SER A 2 -5.42 10.67 -39.87
N PRO A 3 -4.27 10.86 -39.20
CA PRO A 3 -3.74 9.80 -38.33
C PRO A 3 -4.79 9.49 -37.27
N GLY A 4 -5.05 8.22 -37.03
CA GLY A 4 -5.96 7.78 -35.96
C GLY A 4 -5.51 8.26 -34.60
N THR A 5 -6.45 8.41 -33.67
CA THR A 5 -6.14 8.72 -32.29
C THR A 5 -5.21 7.66 -31.74
N PRO A 6 -4.09 8.06 -31.05
CA PRO A 6 -3.20 7.11 -30.43
C PRO A 6 -3.97 6.18 -29.48
N GLN A 7 -3.69 4.88 -29.56
CA GLN A 7 -4.37 3.87 -28.77
C GLN A 7 -3.43 3.28 -27.71
N PRO A 8 -3.96 2.93 -26.54
CA PRO A 8 -3.22 2.17 -25.53
C PRO A 8 -2.88 0.75 -25.99
N ASP A 9 -1.98 0.10 -25.25
CA ASP A 9 -1.76 -1.34 -25.36
C ASP A 9 -3.10 -2.09 -25.27
N PRO A 10 -3.34 -3.13 -26.10
CA PRO A 10 -4.61 -3.88 -26.07
C PRO A 10 -5.03 -4.38 -24.68
N ARG A 11 -4.08 -4.68 -23.80
CA ARG A 11 -4.37 -5.12 -22.43
C ARG A 11 -5.02 -4.04 -21.58
N HIS A 12 -4.82 -2.78 -21.93
CA HIS A 12 -5.28 -1.60 -21.19
C HIS A 12 -6.25 -0.74 -22.01
N ARG A 13 -6.77 -1.25 -23.11
CA ARG A 13 -7.84 -0.57 -23.85
C ARG A 13 -9.16 -0.76 -23.12
N ARG A 14 -9.96 0.31 -23.08
CA ARG A 14 -11.29 0.18 -22.49
C ARG A 14 -12.14 -0.78 -23.31
N PRO A 15 -12.88 -1.67 -22.65
CA PRO A 15 -13.87 -2.50 -23.34
C PRO A 15 -14.94 -1.64 -24.03
N GLU A 16 -15.58 -2.20 -25.08
CA GLU A 16 -16.68 -1.53 -25.74
C GLU A 16 -17.80 -1.21 -24.76
N GLY A 17 -18.38 -0.02 -24.88
CA GLY A 17 -19.47 0.43 -24.02
C GLY A 17 -19.06 1.05 -22.68
N VAL A 18 -17.77 1.06 -22.36
CA VAL A 18 -17.26 1.69 -21.12
C VAL A 18 -17.18 3.20 -21.31
N THR A 19 -17.92 3.95 -20.51
CA THR A 19 -18.00 5.41 -20.60
C THR A 19 -16.79 6.08 -19.93
N ASP A 20 -16.56 7.36 -20.27
CA ASP A 20 -15.53 8.17 -19.63
C ASP A 20 -15.74 8.26 -18.11
N THR A 21 -16.99 8.42 -17.66
CA THR A 21 -17.32 8.47 -16.23
C THR A 21 -16.98 7.15 -15.54
N THR A 22 -17.19 6.03 -16.18
CA THR A 22 -16.82 4.71 -15.64
C THR A 22 -15.31 4.58 -15.52
N VAL A 23 -14.55 4.99 -16.54
CA VAL A 23 -13.07 4.99 -16.50
C VAL A 23 -12.57 5.88 -15.37
N GLU A 24 -13.14 7.06 -15.22
CA GLU A 24 -12.81 8.00 -14.15
C GLU A 24 -13.10 7.40 -12.75
N ALA A 25 -14.26 6.76 -12.61
CA ALA A 25 -14.64 6.11 -11.35
C ALA A 25 -13.68 4.96 -10.98
N LEU A 26 -13.33 4.11 -11.95
CA LEU A 26 -12.37 3.03 -11.74
C LEU A 26 -10.99 3.57 -11.40
N GLY A 27 -10.55 4.63 -12.06
CA GLY A 27 -9.29 5.30 -11.76
C GLY A 27 -9.26 5.88 -10.35
N ALA A 28 -10.36 6.50 -9.90
CA ALA A 28 -10.47 7.03 -8.54
C ALA A 28 -10.44 5.91 -7.50
N LEU A 29 -11.11 4.79 -7.75
CA LEU A 29 -11.10 3.64 -6.84
C LEU A 29 -9.72 2.98 -6.77
N SER A 30 -9.07 2.79 -7.90
CA SER A 30 -7.70 2.24 -7.95
C SER A 30 -6.70 3.16 -7.24
N LYS A 31 -6.83 4.47 -7.40
CA LYS A 31 -5.99 5.45 -6.70
C LYS A 31 -6.19 5.39 -5.18
N ALA A 32 -7.43 5.21 -4.74
CA ALA A 32 -7.73 5.02 -3.33
C ALA A 32 -7.07 3.75 -2.78
N LEU A 33 -7.12 2.64 -3.54
CA LEU A 33 -6.43 1.40 -3.16
C LEU A 33 -4.91 1.58 -3.09
N GLU A 34 -4.31 2.26 -4.07
CA GLU A 34 -2.86 2.56 -4.05
C GLU A 34 -2.47 3.40 -2.84
N THR A 35 -3.33 4.33 -2.43
CA THR A 35 -3.13 5.12 -1.21
C THR A 35 -3.18 4.22 0.04
N ALA A 36 -4.12 3.29 0.09
CA ALA A 36 -4.20 2.29 1.17
C ALA A 36 -2.97 1.37 1.19
N GLU A 37 -2.42 1.03 0.02
CA GLU A 37 -1.18 0.24 -0.07
C GLU A 37 0.02 1.01 0.48
N ARG A 38 0.08 2.33 0.27
CA ARG A 38 1.10 3.18 0.90
C ARG A 38 0.94 3.23 2.42
N ALA A 39 -0.28 3.33 2.91
CA ALA A 39 -0.57 3.27 4.34
C ALA A 39 -0.13 1.92 4.93
N ARG A 40 -0.37 0.83 4.20
CA ARG A 40 0.08 -0.50 4.58
C ARG A 40 1.61 -0.59 4.65
N GLY A 41 2.32 0.00 3.70
CA GLY A 41 3.79 0.12 3.73
C GLY A 41 4.27 0.85 4.98
N ALA A 42 3.64 1.96 5.34
CA ALA A 42 3.94 2.71 6.55
C ALA A 42 3.65 1.89 7.82
N LEU A 43 2.61 1.05 7.80
CA LEU A 43 2.30 0.15 8.90
C LEU A 43 3.40 -0.91 9.08
N TYR A 44 3.97 -1.45 8.00
CA TYR A 44 5.11 -2.36 8.08
C TYR A 44 6.35 -1.67 8.65
N ASP A 45 6.61 -0.42 8.26
CA ASP A 45 7.69 0.38 8.85
C ASP A 45 7.45 0.60 10.34
N PHE A 46 6.25 0.95 10.73
CA PHE A 46 5.85 1.09 12.14
C PHE A 46 6.10 -0.21 12.91
N HIS A 47 5.72 -1.34 12.35
CA HIS A 47 5.94 -2.66 12.94
C HIS A 47 7.43 -2.92 13.19
N GLN A 48 8.26 -2.75 12.18
CA GLN A 48 9.70 -3.02 12.27
C GLN A 48 10.39 -2.05 13.23
N LEU A 49 10.05 -0.76 13.17
CA LEU A 49 10.64 0.25 14.04
C LEU A 49 10.25 0.03 15.50
N THR A 50 9.02 -0.34 15.76
CA THR A 50 8.56 -0.64 17.13
C THR A 50 9.28 -1.86 17.68
N GLY A 51 9.45 -2.92 16.88
CA GLY A 51 10.24 -4.08 17.27
C GLY A 51 11.70 -3.74 17.56
N SER A 52 12.31 -2.92 16.73
CA SER A 52 13.69 -2.44 16.94
C SER A 52 13.81 -1.60 18.22
N ALA A 53 12.82 -0.77 18.52
CA ALA A 53 12.78 0.03 19.73
C ALA A 53 12.74 -0.87 20.99
N ASP A 54 11.90 -1.92 20.96
CA ASP A 54 11.81 -2.88 22.06
C ASP A 54 13.15 -3.60 22.28
N LEU A 55 13.77 -4.09 21.21
CA LEU A 55 15.08 -4.75 21.28
C LEU A 55 16.18 -3.81 21.82
N ALA A 56 16.12 -2.52 21.46
CA ALA A 56 17.07 -1.53 21.94
C ALA A 56 16.95 -1.28 23.45
N LEU A 57 15.82 -1.60 24.07
CA LEU A 57 15.65 -1.51 25.51
C LEU A 57 16.54 -2.49 26.28
N ASP A 58 16.96 -3.58 25.69
CA ASP A 58 17.88 -4.53 26.32
C ASP A 58 19.19 -3.84 26.72
N ASP A 59 19.76 -3.04 25.84
CA ASP A 59 20.96 -2.24 26.11
C ASP A 59 20.70 -1.18 27.19
N ALA A 60 19.56 -0.50 27.12
CA ALA A 60 19.19 0.51 28.11
C ALA A 60 19.11 -0.11 29.53
N VAL A 61 18.46 -1.26 29.66
CA VAL A 61 18.36 -1.99 30.93
C VAL A 61 19.74 -2.40 31.42
N ARG A 62 20.57 -2.98 30.56
CA ARG A 62 21.93 -3.39 30.90
C ARG A 62 22.78 -2.22 31.39
N LEU A 63 22.73 -1.10 30.69
CA LEU A 63 23.53 0.09 31.05
C LEU A 63 23.02 0.77 32.30
N LEU A 64 21.71 0.82 32.51
CA LEU A 64 21.15 1.31 33.78
C LEU A 64 21.62 0.49 34.97
N ARG A 65 21.63 -0.84 34.84
CA ARG A 65 22.17 -1.73 35.93
C ARG A 65 23.64 -1.52 36.12
N ALA A 66 24.43 -1.44 35.04
CA ALA A 66 25.87 -1.22 35.15
C ALA A 66 26.21 0.13 35.80
N ALA A 67 25.36 1.15 35.59
CA ALA A 67 25.53 2.46 36.22
C ALA A 67 24.98 2.55 37.66
N GLY A 68 24.48 1.44 38.20
CA GLY A 68 23.96 1.39 39.58
C GLY A 68 22.49 1.81 39.70
N HIS A 69 21.76 1.92 38.58
CA HIS A 69 20.36 2.33 38.58
C HIS A 69 19.41 1.13 38.43
N GLY A 70 19.57 0.11 39.28
CA GLY A 70 18.80 -1.13 39.24
C GLY A 70 17.28 -0.92 39.31
N ARG A 71 16.84 0.02 40.17
CA ARG A 71 15.41 0.35 40.28
C ARG A 71 14.81 0.89 38.98
N ARG A 72 15.56 1.73 38.28
CA ARG A 72 15.12 2.26 36.99
C ARG A 72 15.17 1.20 35.91
N ALA A 73 16.16 0.32 35.90
CA ALA A 73 16.22 -0.83 35.03
C ALA A 73 14.98 -1.73 35.20
N ASP A 74 14.60 -2.04 36.45
CA ASP A 74 13.39 -2.80 36.78
C ASP A 74 12.11 -2.10 36.23
N GLN A 75 12.07 -0.78 36.34
CA GLN A 75 10.97 0.01 35.83
C GLN A 75 10.81 -0.14 34.31
N VAL A 76 11.91 -0.03 33.57
CA VAL A 76 11.90 -0.20 32.10
C VAL A 76 11.42 -1.60 31.72
N GLU A 77 11.96 -2.63 32.38
CA GLU A 77 11.54 -4.03 32.13
C GLU A 77 10.05 -4.24 32.40
N ARG A 78 9.55 -3.69 33.49
CA ARG A 78 8.17 -3.92 33.91
C ARG A 78 7.17 -3.09 33.13
N GLU A 79 7.52 -1.85 32.78
CA GLU A 79 6.55 -0.92 32.21
C GLU A 79 6.62 -0.79 30.67
N ILE A 80 7.77 -1.08 30.03
CA ILE A 80 7.95 -0.84 28.59
C ILE A 80 8.33 -2.10 27.85
N LEU A 81 9.38 -2.81 28.30
CA LEU A 81 9.94 -3.94 27.57
C LEU A 81 8.88 -5.03 27.38
N GLY A 82 8.64 -5.40 26.13
CA GLY A 82 7.64 -6.42 25.80
C GLY A 82 6.19 -5.99 25.97
N ARG A 83 5.94 -4.71 26.22
CA ARG A 83 4.58 -4.19 26.42
C ARG A 83 3.76 -4.28 25.13
N ASN A 84 2.47 -4.60 25.27
CA ASN A 84 1.53 -4.45 24.16
C ASN A 84 1.48 -2.98 23.68
N VAL A 85 1.56 -2.77 22.38
CA VAL A 85 1.56 -1.44 21.78
C VAL A 85 0.18 -0.78 21.90
N ILE A 86 -0.85 -1.59 21.74
CA ILE A 86 -2.24 -1.27 22.10
C ILE A 86 -2.76 -2.42 22.97
N PRO A 87 -3.85 -2.22 23.72
CA PRO A 87 -4.34 -3.28 24.58
C PRO A 87 -4.52 -4.64 23.87
N GLY A 88 -3.82 -5.66 24.34
CA GLY A 88 -3.91 -7.03 23.83
C GLY A 88 -3.12 -7.30 22.56
N HIS A 89 -2.39 -6.33 21.97
CA HIS A 89 -1.76 -6.49 20.67
C HIS A 89 -0.32 -5.98 20.63
N TRP A 90 0.55 -6.78 20.04
CA TRP A 90 1.81 -6.35 19.45
C TRP A 90 1.59 -5.90 18.01
N THR A 91 2.61 -5.28 17.42
CA THR A 91 2.48 -4.73 16.06
C THR A 91 2.25 -5.78 14.98
N PHE A 92 2.80 -7.02 15.13
CA PHE A 92 2.54 -8.08 14.15
C PHE A 92 1.05 -8.46 14.09
N GLN A 93 0.37 -8.41 15.23
CA GLN A 93 -1.08 -8.66 15.31
C GLN A 93 -1.88 -7.54 14.68
N ILE A 94 -1.43 -6.29 14.84
CA ILE A 94 -2.04 -5.12 14.18
C ILE A 94 -1.90 -5.26 12.66
N VAL A 95 -0.74 -5.66 12.15
CA VAL A 95 -0.51 -5.91 10.73
C VAL A 95 -1.44 -7.01 10.21
N GLU A 96 -1.53 -8.14 10.91
CA GLU A 96 -2.42 -9.24 10.52
C GLU A 96 -3.88 -8.80 10.45
N GLU A 97 -4.36 -8.10 11.46
CA GLU A 97 -5.75 -7.62 11.51
C GLU A 97 -6.03 -6.58 10.42
N TYR A 98 -5.12 -5.63 10.21
CA TYR A 98 -5.25 -4.64 9.14
C TYR A 98 -5.37 -5.33 7.78
N ASN A 99 -4.50 -6.29 7.50
CA ASN A 99 -4.53 -7.04 6.26
C ASN A 99 -5.84 -7.80 6.08
N ALA A 100 -6.28 -8.54 7.09
CA ALA A 100 -7.45 -9.41 6.99
C ALA A 100 -8.77 -8.64 6.97
N THR A 101 -8.89 -7.55 7.74
CA THR A 101 -10.16 -6.86 7.95
C THR A 101 -10.36 -5.62 7.11
N TYR A 102 -9.28 -5.00 6.65
CA TYR A 102 -9.36 -3.77 5.87
C TYR A 102 -8.76 -3.92 4.48
N TYR A 103 -7.47 -4.23 4.38
CA TYR A 103 -6.76 -4.26 3.11
C TYR A 103 -7.30 -5.32 2.15
N ASP A 104 -7.49 -6.54 2.63
CA ASP A 104 -7.98 -7.64 1.79
C ASP A 104 -9.41 -7.38 1.31
N VAL A 105 -10.25 -6.77 2.16
CA VAL A 105 -11.62 -6.38 1.78
C VAL A 105 -11.58 -5.30 0.70
N PHE A 106 -10.77 -4.27 0.90
CA PHE A 106 -10.62 -3.18 -0.07
C PHE A 106 -10.16 -3.73 -1.43
N ARG A 107 -9.12 -4.54 -1.41
CA ARG A 107 -8.56 -5.15 -2.62
C ARG A 107 -9.56 -6.03 -3.34
N ALA A 108 -10.34 -6.82 -2.61
CA ALA A 108 -11.34 -7.71 -3.18
C ALA A 108 -12.49 -6.92 -3.84
N VAL A 109 -12.98 -5.87 -3.19
CA VAL A 109 -14.06 -5.03 -3.71
C VAL A 109 -13.60 -4.28 -4.96
N GLU A 110 -12.40 -3.70 -4.97
CA GLU A 110 -11.84 -3.04 -6.15
C GLU A 110 -11.73 -4.02 -7.32
N ARG A 111 -11.22 -5.21 -7.09
CA ARG A 111 -11.09 -6.24 -8.13
C ARG A 111 -12.46 -6.65 -8.68
N GLU A 112 -13.44 -6.86 -7.81
CA GLU A 112 -14.79 -7.24 -8.20
C GLU A 112 -15.45 -6.17 -9.07
N ILE A 113 -15.35 -4.90 -8.68
CA ILE A 113 -15.92 -3.79 -9.43
C ILE A 113 -15.21 -3.64 -10.79
N ARG A 114 -13.91 -3.73 -10.82
CA ARG A 114 -13.13 -3.67 -12.06
C ARG A 114 -13.46 -4.82 -13.00
N GLN A 115 -13.66 -6.04 -12.46
CA GLN A 115 -14.07 -7.20 -13.24
C GLN A 115 -15.45 -6.98 -13.86
N GLU A 116 -16.39 -6.43 -13.11
CA GLU A 116 -17.75 -6.18 -13.58
C GLU A 116 -17.81 -5.07 -14.63
N LEU A 117 -17.11 -3.95 -14.40
CA LEU A 117 -17.24 -2.73 -15.21
C LEU A 117 -16.22 -2.62 -16.35
N ALA A 118 -15.09 -3.30 -16.27
CA ALA A 118 -14.00 -3.20 -17.23
C ALA A 118 -13.34 -4.54 -17.59
N GLU A 119 -14.01 -5.66 -17.38
CA GLU A 119 -13.50 -7.01 -17.68
C GLU A 119 -12.17 -7.30 -16.98
N GLY A 120 -11.95 -6.74 -15.78
CA GLY A 120 -10.71 -6.90 -15.03
C GLY A 120 -9.53 -6.09 -15.53
N ARG A 121 -9.71 -5.28 -16.56
CA ARG A 121 -8.64 -4.43 -17.11
C ARG A 121 -8.34 -3.28 -16.16
N ASP A 122 -7.07 -3.08 -15.88
CA ASP A 122 -6.58 -2.01 -14.99
C ASP A 122 -5.88 -0.91 -15.79
N HIS A 123 -5.59 0.18 -15.09
CA HIS A 123 -4.83 1.30 -15.62
C HIS A 123 -5.38 1.88 -16.94
N LEU A 124 -6.71 1.84 -17.16
CA LEU A 124 -7.31 2.35 -18.38
C LEU A 124 -7.04 3.84 -18.58
N HIS A 125 -7.20 4.63 -17.54
CA HIS A 125 -6.93 6.07 -17.57
C HIS A 125 -5.46 6.35 -17.83
N GLU A 126 -4.58 5.69 -17.10
CA GLU A 126 -3.13 5.85 -17.22
C GLU A 126 -2.64 5.42 -18.61
N ALA A 127 -3.17 4.33 -19.15
CA ALA A 127 -2.82 3.84 -20.47
C ALA A 127 -3.27 4.81 -21.58
N GLU A 128 -4.45 5.41 -21.45
CA GLU A 128 -4.91 6.44 -22.35
C GLU A 128 -4.05 7.71 -22.26
N MET A 129 -3.66 8.10 -21.05
CA MET A 129 -2.74 9.21 -20.83
C MET A 129 -1.37 8.91 -21.45
N LYS A 130 -0.83 7.71 -21.26
CA LYS A 130 0.42 7.27 -21.89
C LYS A 130 0.32 7.36 -23.41
N ALA A 131 -0.77 6.85 -23.99
CA ALA A 131 -1.00 6.90 -25.44
C ALA A 131 -1.01 8.33 -25.98
N ALA A 132 -1.60 9.28 -25.24
CA ALA A 132 -1.64 10.69 -25.60
C ALA A 132 -0.31 11.40 -25.46
N ARG A 133 0.52 11.01 -24.49
CA ARG A 133 1.77 11.70 -24.13
C ARG A 133 2.99 11.18 -24.84
N ARG A 134 3.02 9.90 -25.23
CA ARG A 134 4.21 9.29 -25.85
C ARG A 134 4.47 9.85 -27.24
N THR A 135 5.76 9.94 -27.63
CA THR A 135 6.17 10.28 -28.97
C THR A 135 6.01 9.06 -29.88
N GLN A 136 5.17 9.17 -30.88
CA GLN A 136 4.93 8.10 -31.83
C GLN A 136 6.19 7.74 -32.61
N GLY A 137 6.49 6.44 -32.74
CA GLY A 137 7.64 5.95 -33.48
C GLY A 137 8.99 6.03 -32.77
N HIS A 138 9.05 6.59 -31.55
CA HIS A 138 10.27 6.60 -30.76
C HIS A 138 10.49 5.25 -30.09
N PRO A 139 11.74 4.69 -30.12
CA PRO A 139 12.00 3.35 -29.57
C PRO A 139 11.68 3.21 -28.06
N ASP A 140 11.84 4.29 -27.28
CA ASP A 140 11.59 4.29 -25.83
C ASP A 140 10.16 4.73 -25.48
N HIS A 141 9.31 5.02 -26.49
CA HIS A 141 7.94 5.49 -26.34
C HIS A 141 6.96 4.48 -26.96
N THR A 142 6.83 3.34 -26.33
CA THR A 142 5.98 2.25 -26.81
C THR A 142 4.69 2.13 -26.01
N ALA A 143 3.65 1.53 -26.62
CA ALA A 143 2.37 1.33 -25.96
C ALA A 143 2.44 0.24 -24.86
N GLY A 144 3.23 -0.78 -25.10
CA GLY A 144 3.39 -1.91 -24.19
C GLY A 144 4.56 -1.80 -23.22
#